data_6414f7967d551e1cf39f0fc9787a9bf1
#
_entry.id   6414f7967d551e1cf39f0fc9787a9bf1
#
_cell.length_a   1.000
_cell.length_b   1.000
_cell.length_c   1.000
_cell.angle_alpha   90.00
_cell.angle_beta   90.00
_cell.angle_gamma   90.00
#
_symmetry.space_group_name_H-M   'P 1'
#
loop_
_entity.id
_entity.type
_entity.pdbx_description
1 polymer ?
#
loop_
_entity_poly.entity_id
_entity_poly.type
_entity_poly.pdbx_seq_one_letter_code
_entity_poly.pdbx_strand_id
1 'polypeptide(L)'
;ALTDDAIDVPKYTDASEVGNTIPVTYVPARNTIFLSYALGYSEIIGANDIFLGVHSTDHSNYPDCRLEYIKSFEAMANLATGAGVSGNKMTIHTPIIDKTKAEIVAIGLANGVDYSKTISCYDPTVNSE
;
A
#
# COMPACT_ATOMS: atom_id res chain seq x y z
N ALA A 1 -1.24 18.38 2.24
CA ALA A 1 -2.00 17.63 1.25
C ALA A 1 -3.01 16.69 1.95
N LEU A 2 -2.75 15.37 2.02
CA LEU A 2 -3.79 14.46 2.56
C LEU A 2 -4.02 14.54 4.08
N THR A 3 -3.14 15.18 4.81
CA THR A 3 -3.24 15.38 6.28
C THR A 3 -3.22 16.84 6.69
N ASP A 4 -3.14 17.77 5.75
CA ASP A 4 -3.12 19.20 5.98
C ASP A 4 -3.78 19.92 4.80
N ASP A 5 -4.90 20.56 5.05
CA ASP A 5 -5.71 21.27 4.05
C ASP A 5 -5.03 22.52 3.50
N ALA A 6 -4.00 23.03 4.17
CA ALA A 6 -3.19 24.15 3.69
C ALA A 6 -2.20 23.76 2.58
N ILE A 7 -2.04 22.47 2.30
CA ILE A 7 -1.14 21.95 1.28
C ILE A 7 -1.94 21.35 0.15
N ASP A 8 -1.85 21.94 -1.03
CA ASP A 8 -2.52 21.42 -2.24
C ASP A 8 -1.94 20.08 -2.70
N VAL A 9 -2.78 19.25 -3.29
CA VAL A 9 -2.35 18.03 -3.99
C VAL A 9 -1.65 18.46 -5.29
N PRO A 10 -0.37 18.10 -5.50
CA PRO A 10 0.34 18.44 -6.71
C PRO A 10 -0.32 17.82 -7.94
N LYS A 11 -0.44 18.61 -9.01
CA LYS A 11 -0.93 18.15 -10.32
C LYS A 11 0.27 18.09 -11.26
N TYR A 12 0.64 16.91 -11.69
CA TYR A 12 1.72 16.67 -12.63
C TYR A 12 1.15 16.43 -14.02
N THR A 13 1.78 17.01 -15.03
CA THR A 13 1.43 16.77 -16.44
C THR A 13 2.26 15.65 -17.05
N ASP A 14 3.40 15.35 -16.44
CA ASP A 14 4.33 14.31 -16.88
C ASP A 14 4.93 13.58 -15.68
N ALA A 15 5.20 12.28 -15.83
CA ALA A 15 5.81 11.45 -14.79
C ALA A 15 7.24 11.90 -14.41
N SER A 16 7.94 12.61 -15.29
CA SER A 16 9.29 13.16 -15.01
C SER A 16 9.28 14.30 -13.99
N GLU A 17 8.13 14.93 -13.77
CA GLU A 17 7.95 15.99 -12.77
C GLU A 17 7.90 15.44 -11.35
N VAL A 18 7.70 14.15 -11.19
CA VAL A 18 7.67 13.48 -9.88
C VAL A 18 9.10 13.36 -9.36
N GLY A 19 9.43 14.18 -8.36
CA GLY A 19 10.77 14.21 -7.76
C GLY A 19 11.14 12.93 -7.01
N ASN A 20 12.43 12.81 -6.67
CA ASN A 20 12.96 11.67 -5.88
C ASN A 20 12.79 11.84 -4.36
N THR A 21 12.03 12.81 -3.92
CA THR A 21 11.75 13.08 -2.49
C THR A 21 10.45 12.41 -2.06
N ILE A 22 10.24 12.30 -0.74
CA ILE A 22 8.97 11.83 -0.18
C ILE A 22 7.87 12.80 -0.62
N PRO A 23 6.81 12.33 -1.30
CA PRO A 23 5.76 13.20 -1.80
C PRO A 23 4.96 13.87 -0.66
N VAL A 24 4.44 15.08 -0.90
CA VAL A 24 3.55 15.78 0.06
C VAL A 24 2.23 15.03 0.30
N THR A 25 1.89 14.08 -0.55
CA THR A 25 0.75 13.17 -0.39
C THR A 25 1.05 11.98 0.52
N TYR A 26 2.26 11.88 1.05
CA TYR A 26 2.60 10.86 2.02
C TYR A 26 1.82 11.06 3.32
N VAL A 27 1.08 10.04 3.72
CA VAL A 27 0.43 9.98 5.04
C VAL A 27 1.36 9.22 5.98
N PRO A 28 1.90 9.86 7.01
CA PRO A 28 2.90 9.26 7.87
C PRO A 28 2.47 7.91 8.45
N ALA A 29 3.28 6.88 8.23
CA ALA A 29 3.11 5.52 8.77
C ALA A 29 1.76 4.85 8.44
N ARG A 30 1.04 5.28 7.39
CA ARG A 30 -0.29 4.75 7.07
C ARG A 30 -0.29 3.21 6.92
N ASN A 31 0.65 2.65 6.16
CA ASN A 31 0.72 1.20 5.98
C ASN A 31 1.15 0.48 7.27
N THR A 32 1.96 1.11 8.13
CA THR A 32 2.29 0.57 9.45
C THR A 32 1.05 0.43 10.32
N ILE A 33 0.19 1.45 10.34
CA ILE A 33 -1.07 1.42 11.08
C ILE A 33 -1.98 0.31 10.54
N PHE A 34 -2.17 0.23 9.22
CA PHE A 34 -3.00 -0.80 8.60
C PHE A 34 -2.47 -2.21 8.86
N LEU A 35 -1.17 -2.42 8.71
CA LEU A 35 -0.55 -3.72 9.00
C LEU A 35 -0.66 -4.10 10.48
N SER A 36 -0.55 -3.13 11.40
CA SER A 36 -0.72 -3.40 12.83
C SER A 36 -2.14 -3.85 13.18
N TYR A 37 -3.16 -3.21 12.60
CA TYR A 37 -4.55 -3.66 12.73
C TYR A 37 -4.77 -5.04 12.11
N ALA A 38 -4.27 -5.26 10.89
CA ALA A 38 -4.38 -6.54 10.21
C ALA A 38 -3.70 -7.66 11.01
N LEU A 39 -2.52 -7.39 11.58
CA LEU A 39 -1.78 -8.33 12.42
C LEU A 39 -2.58 -8.73 13.66
N GLY A 40 -3.10 -7.75 14.41
CA GLY A 40 -3.92 -8.05 15.59
C GLY A 40 -5.19 -8.82 15.23
N TYR A 41 -5.85 -8.46 14.13
CA TYR A 41 -7.05 -9.15 13.68
C TYR A 41 -6.75 -10.58 13.18
N SER A 42 -5.65 -10.77 12.43
CA SER A 42 -5.25 -12.09 11.95
C SER A 42 -5.02 -13.08 13.08
N GLU A 43 -4.43 -12.65 14.19
CA GLU A 43 -4.22 -13.49 15.37
C GLU A 43 -5.56 -13.92 16.00
N ILE A 44 -6.58 -13.04 16.04
CA ILE A 44 -7.91 -13.33 16.56
C ILE A 44 -8.61 -14.40 15.72
N ILE A 45 -8.51 -14.31 14.37
CA ILE A 45 -9.21 -15.23 13.45
C ILE A 45 -8.37 -16.45 13.08
N GLY A 46 -7.12 -16.55 13.54
CA GLY A 46 -6.21 -17.66 13.23
C GLY A 46 -5.69 -17.63 11.80
N ALA A 47 -5.61 -16.45 11.15
CA ALA A 47 -5.05 -16.31 9.82
C ALA A 47 -3.52 -16.11 9.89
N ASN A 48 -2.78 -16.73 8.96
CA ASN A 48 -1.32 -16.63 8.89
C ASN A 48 -0.83 -15.87 7.67
N ASP A 49 -1.75 -15.35 6.85
CA ASP A 49 -1.44 -14.67 5.60
C ASP A 49 -2.11 -13.30 5.56
N ILE A 50 -1.31 -12.25 5.29
CA ILE A 50 -1.79 -10.89 5.03
C ILE A 50 -1.40 -10.54 3.59
N PHE A 51 -2.36 -10.07 2.79
CA PHE A 51 -2.12 -9.59 1.44
C PHE A 51 -2.14 -8.06 1.41
N LEU A 52 -1.08 -7.47 0.88
CA LEU A 52 -0.91 -6.02 0.80
C LEU A 52 -0.76 -5.57 -0.66
N GLY A 53 -1.59 -4.61 -1.07
CA GLY A 53 -1.62 -4.08 -2.43
C GLY A 53 -0.62 -2.96 -2.70
N VAL A 54 0.55 -3.02 -2.09
CA VAL A 54 1.63 -2.06 -2.36
C VAL A 54 2.36 -2.40 -3.65
N HIS A 55 2.82 -1.36 -4.35
CA HIS A 55 3.72 -1.51 -5.49
C HIS A 55 4.84 -0.45 -5.41
N SER A 56 6.02 -0.80 -5.88
CA SER A 56 7.24 0.02 -5.76
C SER A 56 7.64 0.70 -7.06
N THR A 57 7.01 0.35 -8.17
CA THR A 57 7.41 0.80 -9.51
C THR A 57 6.85 2.15 -9.92
N ASP A 58 5.80 2.62 -9.25
CA ASP A 58 5.27 3.97 -9.47
C ASP A 58 6.00 4.96 -8.57
N HIS A 59 7.23 5.31 -8.86
CA HIS A 59 7.95 6.47 -8.31
C HIS A 59 7.48 6.99 -6.93
N SER A 60 6.62 6.23 -6.27
CA SER A 60 6.12 6.56 -4.96
C SER A 60 7.23 6.29 -3.96
N ASN A 61 8.00 7.32 -3.69
CA ASN A 61 9.02 7.30 -2.65
C ASN A 61 8.39 7.17 -1.24
N TYR A 62 7.25 6.47 -1.14
CA TYR A 62 6.63 6.16 0.14
C TYR A 62 7.47 5.12 0.87
N PRO A 63 8.08 5.46 2.02
CA PRO A 63 8.98 4.55 2.74
C PRO A 63 8.32 3.25 3.15
N ASP A 64 7.02 3.32 3.48
CA ASP A 64 6.20 2.21 3.97
C ASP A 64 5.58 1.33 2.87
N CYS A 65 6.03 1.52 1.61
CA CYS A 65 5.70 0.65 0.48
C CYS A 65 6.89 -0.20 0.00
N ARG A 66 8.08 -0.04 0.60
CA ARG A 66 9.30 -0.71 0.18
C ARG A 66 9.36 -2.15 0.69
N LEU A 67 9.95 -3.04 -0.11
CA LEU A 67 10.08 -4.46 0.24
C LEU A 67 10.85 -4.68 1.55
N GLU A 68 11.89 -3.88 1.79
CA GLU A 68 12.69 -3.95 3.02
C GLU A 68 11.85 -3.64 4.26
N TYR A 69 10.95 -2.64 4.15
CA TYR A 69 10.01 -2.31 5.20
C TYR A 69 9.05 -3.48 5.47
N ILE A 70 8.44 -4.03 4.42
CA ILE A 70 7.50 -5.15 4.53
C ILE A 70 8.15 -6.37 5.21
N LYS A 71 9.37 -6.74 4.79
CA LYS A 71 10.13 -7.84 5.41
C LYS A 71 10.48 -7.56 6.87
N SER A 72 10.81 -6.32 7.20
CA SER A 72 11.11 -5.93 8.59
C SER A 72 9.85 -6.00 9.46
N PHE A 73 8.69 -5.58 8.93
CA PHE A 73 7.41 -5.70 9.63
C PHE A 73 7.04 -7.19 9.85
N GLU A 74 7.19 -8.05 8.83
CA GLU A 74 6.93 -9.48 8.94
C GLU A 74 7.83 -10.13 10.00
N ALA A 75 9.11 -9.78 10.03
CA ALA A 75 10.04 -10.27 11.04
C ALA A 75 9.62 -9.84 12.45
N MET A 76 9.26 -8.57 12.63
CA MET A 76 8.74 -8.03 13.89
C MET A 76 7.45 -8.75 14.30
N ALA A 77 6.50 -8.93 13.38
CA ALA A 77 5.24 -9.59 13.64
C ALA A 77 5.44 -11.01 14.19
N ASN A 78 6.36 -11.77 13.61
CA ASN A 78 6.68 -13.13 14.04
C ASN A 78 7.42 -13.21 15.38
N LEU A 79 7.99 -12.11 15.86
CA LEU A 79 8.60 -12.02 17.20
C LEU A 79 7.61 -11.51 18.25
N ALA A 80 6.63 -10.71 17.83
CA ALA A 80 5.77 -9.94 18.74
C ALA A 80 4.39 -10.59 18.99
N THR A 81 4.05 -11.66 18.27
CA THR A 81 2.72 -12.30 18.38
C THR A 81 2.81 -13.70 19.02
N GLY A 82 1.76 -14.09 19.71
CA GLY A 82 1.66 -15.44 20.29
C GLY A 82 1.67 -16.53 19.21
N ALA A 83 1.02 -16.28 18.07
CA ALA A 83 1.06 -17.17 16.91
C ALA A 83 2.49 -17.36 16.38
N GLY A 84 3.23 -16.28 16.16
CA GLY A 84 4.61 -16.33 15.67
C GLY A 84 5.55 -17.08 16.60
N VAL A 85 5.49 -16.82 17.90
CA VAL A 85 6.29 -17.51 18.92
C VAL A 85 5.94 -18.99 19.03
N SER A 86 4.66 -19.34 18.80
CA SER A 86 4.19 -20.74 18.81
C SER A 86 4.51 -21.51 17.52
N GLY A 87 5.19 -20.89 16.55
CA GLY A 87 5.56 -21.50 15.28
C GLY A 87 4.54 -21.33 14.15
N ASN A 88 3.41 -20.70 14.39
CA ASN A 88 2.43 -20.30 13.38
C ASN A 88 2.83 -18.95 12.76
N LYS A 89 3.80 -19.00 11.86
CA LYS A 89 4.39 -17.77 11.29
C LYS A 89 3.41 -17.04 10.38
N MET A 90 3.34 -15.72 10.59
CA MET A 90 2.70 -14.78 9.68
C MET A 90 3.54 -14.56 8.42
N THR A 91 2.91 -14.54 7.26
CA THR A 91 3.50 -14.16 5.99
C THR A 91 2.78 -12.95 5.41
N ILE A 92 3.54 -11.95 4.95
CA ILE A 92 2.99 -10.78 4.26
C ILE A 92 3.26 -10.92 2.77
N HIS A 93 2.19 -11.08 2.00
CA HIS A 93 2.23 -11.22 0.55
C HIS A 93 2.07 -9.86 -0.12
N THR A 94 2.93 -9.59 -1.09
CA THR A 94 2.90 -8.36 -1.90
C THR A 94 2.87 -8.71 -3.39
N PRO A 95 1.75 -9.28 -3.89
CA PRO A 95 1.70 -9.91 -5.22
C PRO A 95 1.91 -8.95 -6.39
N ILE A 96 1.80 -7.66 -6.15
CA ILE A 96 1.91 -6.62 -7.20
C ILE A 96 3.09 -5.65 -6.95
N ILE A 97 4.01 -5.99 -6.04
CA ILE A 97 5.05 -5.05 -5.60
C ILE A 97 6.01 -4.64 -6.72
N ASP A 98 6.24 -5.51 -7.68
CA ASP A 98 7.11 -5.31 -8.84
C ASP A 98 6.36 -4.91 -10.13
N LYS A 99 5.04 -4.70 -10.04
CA LYS A 99 4.20 -4.41 -11.19
C LYS A 99 4.05 -2.91 -11.45
N THR A 100 4.02 -2.55 -12.71
CA THR A 100 3.62 -1.22 -13.15
C THR A 100 2.11 -1.02 -13.00
N LYS A 101 1.65 0.22 -12.96
CA LYS A 101 0.22 0.53 -12.88
C LYS A 101 -0.58 -0.06 -14.05
N ALA A 102 -0.01 -0.06 -15.25
CA ALA A 102 -0.63 -0.67 -16.42
C ALA A 102 -0.82 -2.19 -16.27
N GLU A 103 0.21 -2.89 -15.76
CA GLU A 103 0.13 -4.32 -15.47
C GLU A 103 -0.90 -4.63 -14.38
N ILE A 104 -0.97 -3.81 -13.32
CA ILE A 104 -1.95 -3.96 -12.24
C ILE A 104 -3.37 -3.82 -12.80
N VAL A 105 -3.62 -2.82 -13.66
CA VAL A 105 -4.92 -2.64 -14.32
C VAL A 105 -5.25 -3.84 -15.21
N ALA A 106 -4.29 -4.33 -16.00
CA ALA A 106 -4.49 -5.50 -16.84
C ALA A 106 -4.83 -6.77 -16.03
N ILE A 107 -4.11 -7.00 -14.93
CA ILE A 107 -4.38 -8.11 -14.00
C ILE A 107 -5.78 -7.97 -13.40
N GLY A 108 -6.16 -6.77 -12.98
CA GLY A 108 -7.47 -6.50 -12.42
C GLY A 108 -8.60 -6.79 -13.43
N LEU A 109 -8.48 -6.31 -14.66
CA LEU A 109 -9.45 -6.60 -15.74
C LEU A 109 -9.58 -8.10 -16.00
N ALA A 110 -8.47 -8.82 -16.06
CA ALA A 110 -8.45 -10.27 -16.24
C ALA A 110 -9.15 -11.01 -15.08
N ASN A 111 -9.18 -10.43 -13.88
CA ASN A 111 -9.88 -10.96 -12.70
C ASN A 111 -11.27 -10.36 -12.49
N GLY A 112 -11.82 -9.62 -13.47
CA GLY A 112 -13.19 -9.10 -13.44
C GLY A 112 -13.37 -7.85 -12.58
N VAL A 113 -12.30 -7.09 -12.28
CA VAL A 113 -12.41 -5.82 -11.57
C VAL A 113 -13.09 -4.79 -12.47
N ASP A 114 -14.17 -4.21 -11.96
CA ASP A 114 -14.88 -3.09 -12.60
C ASP A 114 -14.27 -1.76 -12.17
N TYR A 115 -13.36 -1.24 -12.97
CA TYR A 115 -12.67 0.02 -12.68
C TYR A 115 -13.55 1.26 -12.77
N SER A 116 -14.76 1.17 -13.35
CA SER A 116 -15.71 2.29 -13.32
C SER A 116 -16.18 2.63 -11.90
N LYS A 117 -16.00 1.70 -10.96
CA LYS A 117 -16.33 1.85 -9.53
C LYS A 117 -15.14 2.23 -8.66
N THR A 118 -14.01 2.57 -9.25
CA THR A 118 -12.79 2.91 -8.52
C THR A 118 -12.33 4.32 -8.80
N ILE A 119 -11.73 4.97 -7.80
CA ILE A 119 -11.12 6.30 -7.93
C ILE A 119 -9.67 6.18 -7.47
N SER A 120 -8.74 6.59 -8.33
CA SER A 120 -7.30 6.57 -8.04
C SER A 120 -6.71 7.97 -7.79
N CYS A 121 -7.44 9.03 -8.15
CA CYS A 121 -7.01 10.41 -7.96
C CYS A 121 -7.29 10.90 -6.55
N TYR A 122 -6.31 11.55 -5.91
CA TYR A 122 -6.47 12.17 -4.59
C TYR A 122 -7.22 13.52 -4.64
N ASP A 123 -7.36 14.11 -5.82
CA ASP A 123 -8.11 15.34 -6.06
C ASP A 123 -8.95 15.19 -7.33
N PRO A 124 -10.02 14.36 -7.26
CA PRO A 124 -10.89 14.15 -8.41
C PRO A 124 -11.67 15.43 -8.71
N THR A 125 -11.72 15.82 -9.99
CA THR A 125 -12.62 16.89 -10.43
C THR A 125 -14.07 16.43 -10.30
N VAL A 126 -14.95 17.30 -9.82
CA VAL A 126 -16.37 17.01 -9.54
C VAL A 126 -17.16 16.59 -10.80
N ASN A 127 -16.57 16.69 -12.00
CA ASN A 127 -17.18 16.40 -13.31
C ASN A 127 -16.50 15.24 -14.07
N SER A 128 -15.74 14.39 -13.43
CA SER A 128 -15.24 13.15 -14.06
C SER A 128 -16.31 12.06 -13.95
N GLU A 129 -17.34 12.16 -14.82
CA GLU A 129 -18.14 11.01 -15.23
C GLU A 129 -17.28 10.06 -16.08
#